data_bca7b0bfe0aff66ed878de2fadd55f40
#
_entry.id   bca7b0bfe0aff66ed878de2fadd55f40
#
_cell.length_a   1.000
_cell.length_b   1.000
_cell.length_c   1.000
_cell.angle_alpha   90.00
_cell.angle_beta   90.00
_cell.angle_gamma   90.00
#
_symmetry.space_group_name_H-M   'P 1'
#
loop_
_entity.id
_entity.type
_entity.pdbx_description
1 polymer ?
#
loop_
_entity_poly.entity_id
_entity_poly.type
_entity_poly.pdbx_seq_one_letter_code
_entity_poly.pdbx_strand_id
1 'polypeptide(L)'
;MSRYTKQDIFNMVEEEDVEFIRLQFTDMFGTLKNVAITSSQLEKALSNECMFDGSSIEGFVRIEESDMYLYPDLDTFVIFPWRPQQGKVARIICDVYTSDRKPFEGDPRYILKKAVEDATQMGYRFDVGPECEFFLFNQDEDGQPTTISTERAGYFDLGPVDLGENARRDMVLTLEDMGYEIEASHHEVAPAQHEIDFKYDEALKTADNIMTFKLAVKTIAKRHGMFASFMPKPKYGVNGSGMHVNMSLSKDGRNIFDDPDGENGLSREAYWFIGGIMNHMRAMTAITNPLVNSYKRLVPGYEAPIYIAWSMTNRSPLIRIPVSRGSRTRVELRCPDSAANPYLTLAVCLEAGLDGIRRQIDPPAAVTENIFEMRLSQIKKQGIESLPADLGEAVEAFKADPYIREVLGEHISEKYSEAKMAGFTPASVVFPCHDRSQAWACAPRRGVGGGRRLRLFSLPPTRLRRGEIPAFREKPFIMGKNSYSVAPIWRDNMQVVGRAAWGRVCGRAKLLAGTL
;
A
#
# COMPACT_ATOMS: atom_id res chain seq x y z
N MET A 1 -2.00 -10.90 -28.82
CA MET A 1 -3.16 -10.31 -29.55
C MET A 1 -4.21 -9.98 -28.51
N SER A 2 -4.88 -8.83 -28.65
CA SER A 2 -6.00 -8.46 -27.76
C SER A 2 -7.10 -9.53 -27.79
N ARG A 3 -7.68 -9.84 -26.65
CA ARG A 3 -8.80 -10.79 -26.49
C ARG A 3 -10.07 -10.26 -27.14
N TYR A 4 -10.30 -8.94 -27.06
CA TYR A 4 -11.50 -8.28 -27.57
C TYR A 4 -11.17 -7.30 -28.69
N THR A 5 -12.03 -7.29 -29.70
CA THR A 5 -12.07 -6.26 -30.75
C THR A 5 -12.96 -5.10 -30.30
N LYS A 6 -12.88 -3.96 -31.00
CA LYS A 6 -13.84 -2.85 -30.77
C LYS A 6 -15.30 -3.30 -30.93
N GLN A 7 -15.57 -4.18 -31.92
CA GLN A 7 -16.91 -4.69 -32.15
C GLN A 7 -17.40 -5.56 -30.99
N ASP A 8 -16.52 -6.35 -30.37
CA ASP A 8 -16.88 -7.13 -29.19
C ASP A 8 -17.30 -6.21 -28.02
N ILE A 9 -16.59 -5.09 -27.81
CA ILE A 9 -16.95 -4.12 -26.79
C ILE A 9 -18.31 -3.47 -27.09
N PHE A 10 -18.60 -3.09 -28.35
CA PHE A 10 -19.91 -2.56 -28.72
C PHE A 10 -21.03 -3.57 -28.44
N ASN A 11 -20.83 -4.84 -28.84
CA ASN A 11 -21.81 -5.90 -28.61
C ASN A 11 -22.05 -6.13 -27.11
N MET A 12 -21.00 -6.21 -26.30
CA MET A 12 -21.13 -6.39 -24.84
C MET A 12 -21.84 -5.19 -24.17
N VAL A 13 -21.60 -3.97 -24.63
CA VAL A 13 -22.27 -2.78 -24.09
C VAL A 13 -23.77 -2.80 -24.40
N GLU A 14 -24.17 -3.23 -25.60
CA GLU A 14 -25.57 -3.33 -26.02
C GLU A 14 -26.28 -4.51 -25.32
N GLU A 15 -25.69 -5.71 -25.37
CA GLU A 15 -26.28 -6.94 -24.79
C GLU A 15 -26.45 -6.86 -23.27
N GLU A 16 -25.53 -6.16 -22.57
CA GLU A 16 -25.51 -6.06 -21.13
C GLU A 16 -26.18 -4.78 -20.58
N ASP A 17 -26.82 -3.98 -21.41
CA ASP A 17 -27.48 -2.71 -21.02
C ASP A 17 -26.52 -1.76 -20.26
N VAL A 18 -25.30 -1.57 -20.78
CA VAL A 18 -24.33 -0.68 -20.18
C VAL A 18 -24.57 0.76 -20.65
N GLU A 19 -24.91 1.65 -19.73
CA GLU A 19 -25.15 3.07 -20.02
C GLU A 19 -23.94 3.98 -19.74
N PHE A 20 -23.08 3.58 -18.78
CA PHE A 20 -21.90 4.36 -18.40
C PHE A 20 -20.62 3.53 -18.47
N ILE A 21 -19.58 4.11 -19.05
CA ILE A 21 -18.25 3.51 -19.10
C ILE A 21 -17.26 4.43 -18.36
N ARG A 22 -16.50 3.87 -17.43
CA ARG A 22 -15.43 4.57 -16.74
C ARG A 22 -14.12 4.29 -17.42
N LEU A 23 -13.53 5.30 -18.04
CA LEU A 23 -12.17 5.29 -18.55
C LEU A 23 -11.24 5.53 -17.36
N GLN A 24 -10.60 4.47 -16.88
CA GLN A 24 -9.79 4.49 -15.66
C GLN A 24 -8.30 4.56 -15.98
N PHE A 25 -7.56 5.32 -15.19
CA PHE A 25 -6.09 5.37 -15.22
C PHE A 25 -5.57 5.63 -13.82
N THR A 26 -4.26 5.49 -13.60
CA THR A 26 -3.66 5.62 -12.27
C THR A 26 -2.60 6.71 -12.29
N ASP A 27 -2.58 7.59 -11.29
CA ASP A 27 -1.52 8.58 -11.15
C ASP A 27 -0.24 7.95 -10.56
N MET A 28 0.89 8.70 -10.57
CA MET A 28 2.18 8.20 -10.09
C MET A 28 2.18 7.81 -8.60
N PHE A 29 1.20 8.26 -7.82
CA PHE A 29 1.06 7.91 -6.40
C PHE A 29 0.18 6.68 -6.15
N GLY A 30 -0.32 6.03 -7.22
CA GLY A 30 -1.19 4.87 -7.11
C GLY A 30 -2.65 5.22 -6.83
N THR A 31 -3.08 6.46 -7.11
CA THR A 31 -4.47 6.86 -6.98
C THR A 31 -5.22 6.59 -8.28
N LEU A 32 -6.29 5.79 -8.20
CA LEU A 32 -7.15 5.50 -9.34
C LEU A 32 -7.97 6.74 -9.71
N LYS A 33 -7.87 7.17 -10.95
CA LYS A 33 -8.62 8.28 -11.58
C LYS A 33 -9.59 7.73 -12.61
N ASN A 34 -10.60 8.51 -13.00
CA ASN A 34 -11.44 8.15 -14.13
C ASN A 34 -12.12 9.35 -14.78
N VAL A 35 -12.41 9.20 -16.06
CA VAL A 35 -13.40 10.00 -16.79
C VAL A 35 -14.59 9.09 -17.10
N ALA A 36 -15.81 9.51 -16.79
CA ALA A 36 -17.01 8.73 -17.10
C ALA A 36 -17.63 9.25 -18.39
N ILE A 37 -17.96 8.35 -19.31
CA ILE A 37 -18.67 8.62 -20.55
C ILE A 37 -19.98 7.82 -20.59
N THR A 38 -20.95 8.28 -21.37
CA THR A 38 -22.13 7.50 -21.75
C THR A 38 -21.79 6.54 -22.88
N SER A 39 -22.59 5.48 -23.05
CA SER A 39 -22.44 4.51 -24.15
C SER A 39 -22.44 5.18 -25.53
N SER A 40 -23.18 6.28 -25.71
CA SER A 40 -23.17 7.07 -26.96
C SER A 40 -21.82 7.71 -27.32
N GLN A 41 -20.88 7.81 -26.37
CA GLN A 41 -19.53 8.33 -26.60
C GLN A 41 -18.48 7.21 -26.75
N LEU A 42 -18.91 5.95 -26.75
CA LEU A 42 -17.99 4.80 -26.80
C LEU A 42 -17.14 4.78 -28.06
N GLU A 43 -17.71 5.09 -29.22
CA GLU A 43 -16.99 5.14 -30.49
C GLU A 43 -15.81 6.11 -30.43
N LYS A 44 -16.06 7.33 -29.89
CA LYS A 44 -15.02 8.34 -29.68
C LYS A 44 -13.92 7.82 -28.75
N ALA A 45 -14.29 7.14 -27.65
CA ALA A 45 -13.33 6.59 -26.72
C ALA A 45 -12.46 5.50 -27.37
N LEU A 46 -13.08 4.56 -28.08
CA LEU A 46 -12.38 3.47 -28.76
C LEU A 46 -11.55 3.95 -29.98
N SER A 47 -11.79 5.17 -30.44
CA SER A 47 -10.96 5.84 -31.47
C SER A 47 -9.82 6.66 -30.86
N ASN A 48 -9.59 6.58 -29.54
CA ASN A 48 -8.53 7.29 -28.80
C ASN A 48 -8.69 8.82 -28.86
N GLU A 49 -9.93 9.31 -28.91
CA GLU A 49 -10.23 10.74 -29.02
C GLU A 49 -10.74 11.36 -27.70
N CYS A 50 -10.75 10.58 -26.61
CA CYS A 50 -11.09 11.11 -25.29
C CYS A 50 -9.92 11.89 -24.71
N MET A 51 -10.09 13.19 -24.66
CA MET A 51 -9.12 14.14 -24.09
C MET A 51 -9.52 14.51 -22.65
N PHE A 52 -8.53 14.80 -21.81
CA PHE A 52 -8.71 15.32 -20.47
C PHE A 52 -7.60 16.30 -20.09
N ASP A 53 -7.84 17.14 -19.09
CA ASP A 53 -6.85 18.07 -18.55
C ASP A 53 -5.95 17.36 -17.52
N GLY A 54 -4.70 17.08 -17.90
CA GLY A 54 -3.70 16.46 -17.02
C GLY A 54 -3.08 17.42 -16.00
N SER A 55 -3.20 18.74 -16.19
CA SER A 55 -2.55 19.73 -15.32
C SER A 55 -3.09 19.76 -13.89
N SER A 56 -4.32 19.28 -13.70
CA SER A 56 -4.95 19.16 -12.39
C SER A 56 -4.58 17.87 -11.65
N ILE A 57 -3.77 16.98 -12.26
CA ILE A 57 -3.29 15.74 -11.66
C ILE A 57 -1.87 15.95 -11.19
N GLU A 58 -1.64 15.79 -9.88
CA GLU A 58 -0.34 16.01 -9.28
C GLU A 58 0.72 15.07 -9.90
N GLY A 59 1.84 15.66 -10.31
CA GLY A 59 2.94 14.94 -10.93
C GLY A 59 2.77 14.62 -12.42
N PHE A 60 1.66 15.04 -13.06
CA PHE A 60 1.48 14.84 -14.51
C PHE A 60 2.19 15.96 -15.30
N VAL A 61 1.46 16.90 -15.86
CA VAL A 61 1.98 17.91 -16.78
C VAL A 61 1.77 19.32 -16.24
N ARG A 62 2.36 20.31 -16.91
CA ARG A 62 2.15 21.73 -16.61
C ARG A 62 0.88 22.25 -17.29
N ILE A 63 0.37 23.41 -16.85
CA ILE A 63 -0.83 24.04 -17.41
C ILE A 63 -0.69 24.30 -18.92
N GLU A 64 0.52 24.60 -19.39
CA GLU A 64 0.80 24.90 -20.80
C GLU A 64 0.74 23.67 -21.70
N GLU A 65 0.77 22.45 -21.12
CA GLU A 65 0.77 21.16 -21.84
C GLU A 65 -0.35 20.27 -21.29
N SER A 66 -1.51 20.85 -20.94
CA SER A 66 -2.54 20.18 -20.16
C SER A 66 -3.32 19.08 -20.91
N ASP A 67 -3.43 19.20 -22.24
CA ASP A 67 -4.25 18.30 -23.05
C ASP A 67 -3.60 16.92 -23.18
N MET A 68 -4.26 15.91 -22.60
CA MET A 68 -3.85 14.52 -22.65
C MET A 68 -4.96 13.63 -23.17
N TYR A 69 -4.61 12.43 -23.64
CA TYR A 69 -5.55 11.48 -24.23
C TYR A 69 -5.56 10.16 -23.48
N LEU A 70 -6.74 9.53 -23.40
CA LEU A 70 -6.92 8.19 -22.87
C LEU A 70 -7.03 7.18 -24.00
N TYR A 71 -6.19 6.15 -23.94
CA TYR A 71 -6.13 5.03 -24.88
C TYR A 71 -6.65 3.78 -24.19
N PRO A 72 -7.92 3.38 -24.43
CA PRO A 72 -8.54 2.24 -23.79
C PRO A 72 -7.87 0.92 -24.14
N ASP A 73 -7.53 0.13 -23.12
CA ASP A 73 -7.10 -1.26 -23.26
C ASP A 73 -8.33 -2.17 -23.19
N LEU A 74 -8.74 -2.71 -24.34
CA LEU A 74 -10.00 -3.44 -24.52
C LEU A 74 -10.07 -4.70 -23.65
N ASP A 75 -8.92 -5.35 -23.41
CA ASP A 75 -8.85 -6.57 -22.61
C ASP A 75 -9.18 -6.35 -21.13
N THR A 76 -9.26 -5.08 -20.73
CA THR A 76 -9.59 -4.66 -19.37
C THR A 76 -11.07 -4.32 -19.18
N PHE A 77 -11.94 -4.47 -20.21
CA PHE A 77 -13.37 -4.21 -20.08
C PHE A 77 -14.00 -5.11 -19.01
N VAL A 78 -14.68 -4.50 -18.02
CA VAL A 78 -15.38 -5.21 -16.95
C VAL A 78 -16.63 -4.43 -16.53
N ILE A 79 -17.74 -5.13 -16.36
CA ILE A 79 -18.99 -4.58 -15.80
C ILE A 79 -18.90 -4.66 -14.27
N PHE A 80 -19.28 -3.59 -13.57
CA PHE A 80 -19.25 -3.55 -12.11
C PHE A 80 -20.47 -4.25 -11.48
N PRO A 81 -20.32 -5.41 -10.79
CA PRO A 81 -21.42 -6.16 -10.21
C PRO A 81 -22.19 -5.39 -9.11
N TRP A 82 -21.52 -4.45 -8.47
CA TRP A 82 -22.10 -3.63 -7.38
C TRP A 82 -22.91 -2.43 -7.87
N ARG A 83 -23.13 -2.26 -9.16
CA ARG A 83 -23.96 -1.20 -9.74
C ARG A 83 -25.37 -1.70 -10.05
N PRO A 84 -26.33 -0.78 -10.31
CA PRO A 84 -27.69 -1.18 -10.69
C PRO A 84 -27.70 -2.19 -11.85
N GLN A 85 -28.66 -3.10 -11.83
CA GLN A 85 -28.86 -4.08 -12.91
C GLN A 85 -29.42 -3.45 -14.18
N GLN A 86 -30.09 -2.30 -14.07
CA GLN A 86 -30.57 -1.50 -15.18
C GLN A 86 -29.68 -0.27 -15.33
N GLY A 87 -29.24 0.02 -16.54
CA GLY A 87 -28.26 1.06 -16.81
C GLY A 87 -26.91 0.74 -16.15
N LYS A 88 -26.36 -0.42 -16.47
CA LYS A 88 -25.10 -0.92 -15.88
C LYS A 88 -23.93 0.02 -16.12
N VAL A 89 -22.90 -0.13 -15.29
CA VAL A 89 -21.66 0.64 -15.36
C VAL A 89 -20.51 -0.31 -15.64
N ALA A 90 -19.76 -0.08 -16.71
CA ALA A 90 -18.53 -0.76 -17.01
C ALA A 90 -17.30 0.13 -16.77
N ARG A 91 -16.12 -0.45 -16.80
CA ARG A 91 -14.84 0.26 -16.85
C ARG A 91 -13.96 -0.29 -17.96
N ILE A 92 -13.07 0.56 -18.48
CA ILE A 92 -11.92 0.18 -19.29
C ILE A 92 -10.71 0.90 -18.69
N ILE A 93 -9.61 0.20 -18.48
CA ILE A 93 -8.34 0.82 -18.08
C ILE A 93 -7.70 1.43 -19.32
N CYS A 94 -7.15 2.63 -19.16
CA CYS A 94 -6.55 3.38 -20.24
C CYS A 94 -5.08 3.65 -19.96
N ASP A 95 -4.29 3.62 -21.00
CA ASP A 95 -2.97 4.24 -21.02
C ASP A 95 -3.12 5.75 -21.25
N VAL A 96 -2.17 6.52 -20.75
CA VAL A 96 -2.16 7.98 -20.91
C VAL A 96 -1.19 8.39 -22.01
N TYR A 97 -1.65 9.27 -22.90
CA TYR A 97 -0.88 9.81 -24.02
C TYR A 97 -0.85 11.33 -23.98
N THR A 98 0.24 11.91 -24.42
CA THR A 98 0.44 13.35 -24.55
C THR A 98 -0.36 13.94 -25.74
N SER A 99 -0.39 15.26 -25.86
CA SER A 99 -1.07 15.98 -26.95
C SER A 99 -0.54 15.62 -28.34
N ASP A 100 0.74 15.26 -28.46
CA ASP A 100 1.39 14.78 -29.69
C ASP A 100 1.26 13.25 -29.90
N ARG A 101 0.38 12.61 -29.14
CA ARG A 101 0.01 11.19 -29.27
C ARG A 101 1.16 10.21 -29.00
N LYS A 102 2.08 10.58 -28.12
CA LYS A 102 3.09 9.67 -27.58
C LYS A 102 2.67 9.15 -26.22
N PRO A 103 3.09 7.94 -25.83
CA PRO A 103 2.90 7.46 -24.45
C PRO A 103 3.47 8.49 -23.45
N PHE A 104 2.73 8.75 -22.40
CA PHE A 104 3.16 9.68 -21.37
C PHE A 104 4.14 9.00 -20.41
N GLU A 105 5.35 9.56 -20.28
CA GLU A 105 6.41 9.01 -19.43
C GLU A 105 6.08 9.04 -17.93
N GLY A 106 5.09 9.82 -17.52
CA GLY A 106 4.57 9.88 -16.15
C GLY A 106 3.44 8.88 -15.87
N ASP A 107 3.03 8.06 -16.85
CA ASP A 107 2.04 7.01 -16.66
C ASP A 107 2.69 5.76 -16.01
N PRO A 108 2.33 5.40 -14.76
CA PRO A 108 2.89 4.22 -14.10
C PRO A 108 2.65 2.92 -14.87
N ARG A 109 1.48 2.82 -15.55
CA ARG A 109 1.15 1.64 -16.35
C ARG A 109 2.07 1.49 -17.56
N TYR A 110 2.43 2.60 -18.17
CA TYR A 110 3.43 2.62 -19.27
C TYR A 110 4.81 2.20 -18.78
N ILE A 111 5.25 2.63 -17.59
CA ILE A 111 6.53 2.21 -17.01
C ILE A 111 6.57 0.68 -16.82
N LEU A 112 5.50 0.08 -16.29
CA LEU A 112 5.45 -1.37 -16.15
C LEU A 112 5.44 -2.08 -17.52
N LYS A 113 4.74 -1.54 -18.51
CA LYS A 113 4.76 -2.08 -19.90
C LYS A 113 6.17 -2.12 -20.46
N LYS A 114 6.98 -1.07 -20.25
CA LYS A 114 8.39 -1.04 -20.68
C LYS A 114 9.20 -2.15 -20.00
N ALA A 115 9.09 -2.28 -18.68
CA ALA A 115 9.79 -3.33 -17.94
C ALA A 115 9.41 -4.74 -18.41
N VAL A 116 8.10 -4.97 -18.67
CA VAL A 116 7.62 -6.25 -19.23
C VAL A 116 8.13 -6.48 -20.64
N GLU A 117 8.25 -5.43 -21.46
CA GLU A 117 8.85 -5.52 -22.80
C GLU A 117 10.33 -5.90 -22.73
N ASP A 118 11.09 -5.31 -21.82
CA ASP A 118 12.51 -5.64 -21.58
C ASP A 118 12.68 -7.11 -21.16
N ALA A 119 11.83 -7.61 -20.27
CA ALA A 119 11.79 -9.03 -19.93
C ALA A 119 11.48 -9.91 -21.14
N THR A 120 10.51 -9.50 -21.96
CA THR A 120 10.10 -10.21 -23.18
C THR A 120 11.22 -10.26 -24.20
N GLN A 121 12.00 -9.19 -24.37
CA GLN A 121 13.19 -9.16 -25.24
C GLN A 121 14.27 -10.15 -24.78
N MET A 122 14.37 -10.43 -23.48
CA MET A 122 15.23 -11.48 -22.92
C MET A 122 14.61 -12.88 -23.03
N GLY A 123 13.39 -12.98 -23.56
CA GLY A 123 12.63 -14.22 -23.70
C GLY A 123 11.90 -14.65 -22.43
N TYR A 124 11.70 -13.75 -21.47
CA TYR A 124 11.03 -14.03 -20.20
C TYR A 124 9.60 -13.48 -20.18
N ARG A 125 8.73 -14.24 -19.52
CA ARG A 125 7.43 -13.76 -19.04
C ARG A 125 7.52 -13.59 -17.51
N PHE A 126 7.01 -12.49 -17.02
CA PHE A 126 6.99 -12.19 -15.59
C PHE A 126 5.60 -12.42 -15.00
N ASP A 127 5.50 -13.39 -14.10
CA ASP A 127 4.28 -13.75 -13.40
C ASP A 127 4.35 -13.31 -11.94
N VAL A 128 3.24 -12.71 -11.43
CA VAL A 128 3.18 -12.11 -10.11
C VAL A 128 1.89 -12.52 -9.39
N GLY A 129 2.02 -12.99 -8.13
CA GLY A 129 0.92 -13.23 -7.20
C GLY A 129 1.05 -12.31 -5.98
N PRO A 130 0.17 -11.33 -5.82
CA PRO A 130 0.18 -10.42 -4.68
C PRO A 130 -0.63 -10.97 -3.51
N GLU A 131 -0.21 -10.67 -2.29
CA GLU A 131 -0.96 -10.86 -1.05
C GLU A 131 -1.25 -9.47 -0.48
N CYS A 132 -2.51 -9.00 -0.60
CA CYS A 132 -2.89 -7.63 -0.25
C CYS A 132 -3.68 -7.58 1.06
N GLU A 133 -3.03 -7.20 2.13
CA GLU A 133 -3.65 -7.02 3.44
C GLU A 133 -4.35 -5.66 3.56
N PHE A 134 -5.44 -5.62 4.33
CA PHE A 134 -6.21 -4.41 4.60
C PHE A 134 -6.92 -4.49 5.96
N PHE A 135 -7.37 -3.34 6.45
CA PHE A 135 -8.18 -3.25 7.67
C PHE A 135 -9.62 -2.87 7.36
N LEU A 136 -10.57 -3.44 8.12
CA LEU A 136 -11.98 -3.04 8.13
C LEU A 136 -12.32 -2.35 9.45
N PHE A 137 -12.52 -1.05 9.41
CA PHE A 137 -12.86 -0.23 10.57
C PHE A 137 -14.32 0.20 10.56
N ASN A 138 -14.85 0.50 11.75
CA ASN A 138 -16.15 1.13 11.88
C ASN A 138 -16.09 2.57 11.33
N GLN A 139 -17.21 3.03 10.80
CA GLN A 139 -17.46 4.46 10.55
C GLN A 139 -18.03 5.09 11.82
N ASP A 140 -17.85 6.41 11.98
CA ASP A 140 -18.54 7.14 13.03
C ASP A 140 -20.02 7.43 12.66
N GLU A 141 -20.73 8.11 13.56
CA GLU A 141 -22.16 8.45 13.38
C GLU A 141 -22.42 9.32 12.11
N ASP A 142 -21.41 10.06 11.69
CA ASP A 142 -21.44 10.89 10.47
C ASP A 142 -20.95 10.13 9.21
N GLY A 143 -20.67 8.82 9.33
CA GLY A 143 -20.12 7.99 8.26
C GLY A 143 -18.66 8.28 7.93
N GLN A 144 -17.92 8.97 8.83
CA GLN A 144 -16.51 9.28 8.60
C GLN A 144 -15.61 8.08 8.96
N PRO A 145 -14.48 7.92 8.28
CA PRO A 145 -13.51 6.89 8.58
C PRO A 145 -12.97 6.97 10.01
N THR A 146 -12.88 5.82 10.69
CA THR A 146 -12.20 5.71 11.98
C THR A 146 -11.09 4.65 11.91
N THR A 147 -10.34 4.49 13.01
CA THR A 147 -9.45 3.34 13.24
C THR A 147 -10.00 2.46 14.39
N ILE A 148 -11.29 2.57 14.65
CA ILE A 148 -11.96 1.85 15.72
C ILE A 148 -12.53 0.54 15.16
N SER A 149 -12.30 -0.55 15.89
CA SER A 149 -12.99 -1.82 15.71
C SER A 149 -13.32 -2.38 17.09
N THR A 150 -14.48 -3.00 17.21
CA THR A 150 -14.89 -3.76 18.39
C THR A 150 -14.46 -5.23 18.31
N GLU A 151 -13.93 -5.63 17.17
CA GLU A 151 -13.43 -6.96 16.89
C GLU A 151 -12.17 -7.29 17.71
N ARG A 152 -12.03 -8.57 18.08
CA ARG A 152 -10.89 -9.12 18.81
C ARG A 152 -10.34 -10.40 18.18
N ALA A 153 -10.73 -10.69 16.96
CA ALA A 153 -10.22 -11.83 16.21
C ALA A 153 -8.72 -11.69 15.92
N GLY A 154 -8.08 -12.79 15.70
CA GLY A 154 -6.68 -12.94 15.30
C GLY A 154 -6.54 -13.86 14.09
N TYR A 155 -5.32 -14.34 13.84
CA TYR A 155 -4.98 -15.11 12.64
C TYR A 155 -5.85 -16.36 12.49
N PHE A 156 -6.54 -16.44 11.34
CA PHE A 156 -7.46 -17.53 10.97
C PHE A 156 -8.69 -17.71 11.85
N ASP A 157 -9.00 -16.75 12.72
CA ASP A 157 -10.27 -16.76 13.45
C ASP A 157 -11.45 -16.61 12.47
N LEU A 158 -12.62 -17.08 12.91
CA LEU A 158 -13.87 -17.10 12.13
C LEU A 158 -15.01 -16.47 12.96
N GLY A 159 -16.18 -16.31 12.35
CA GLY A 159 -17.37 -15.86 13.09
C GLY A 159 -17.71 -16.79 14.27
N PRO A 160 -18.20 -16.25 15.42
CA PRO A 160 -18.70 -14.87 15.54
C PRO A 160 -17.65 -13.82 16.01
N VAL A 161 -16.36 -14.16 16.17
CA VAL A 161 -15.34 -13.21 16.63
C VAL A 161 -14.78 -12.36 15.49
N ASP A 162 -14.71 -12.91 14.28
CA ASP A 162 -14.44 -12.16 13.03
C ASP A 162 -15.70 -11.41 12.59
N LEU A 163 -15.74 -10.11 12.85
CA LEU A 163 -16.89 -9.26 12.49
C LEU A 163 -16.83 -8.80 11.02
N GLY A 164 -15.71 -8.98 10.34
CA GLY A 164 -15.51 -8.64 8.93
C GLY A 164 -15.86 -9.78 7.97
N GLU A 165 -16.14 -11.00 8.45
CA GLU A 165 -16.32 -12.21 7.64
C GLU A 165 -17.37 -12.04 6.53
N ASN A 166 -18.53 -11.47 6.84
CA ASN A 166 -19.59 -11.27 5.85
C ASN A 166 -19.19 -10.26 4.77
N ALA A 167 -18.54 -9.16 5.15
CA ALA A 167 -18.05 -8.17 4.18
C ALA A 167 -16.96 -8.78 3.29
N ARG A 168 -16.03 -9.55 3.88
CA ARG A 168 -14.96 -10.24 3.15
C ARG A 168 -15.53 -11.29 2.18
N ARG A 169 -16.55 -12.08 2.60
CA ARG A 169 -17.28 -13.00 1.73
C ARG A 169 -17.89 -12.29 0.52
N ASP A 170 -18.58 -11.17 0.73
CA ASP A 170 -19.19 -10.42 -0.37
C ASP A 170 -18.14 -9.78 -1.28
N MET A 171 -16.96 -9.41 -0.75
CA MET A 171 -15.81 -8.98 -1.55
C MET A 171 -15.32 -10.10 -2.47
N VAL A 172 -15.12 -11.32 -1.93
CA VAL A 172 -14.71 -12.50 -2.70
C VAL A 172 -15.67 -12.76 -3.84
N LEU A 173 -16.97 -12.91 -3.56
CA LEU A 173 -17.97 -13.19 -4.60
C LEU A 173 -18.03 -12.08 -5.66
N THR A 174 -17.90 -10.83 -5.25
CA THR A 174 -17.86 -9.68 -6.18
C THR A 174 -16.63 -9.73 -7.10
N LEU A 175 -15.47 -10.14 -6.56
CA LEU A 175 -14.24 -10.28 -7.34
C LEU A 175 -14.33 -11.47 -8.31
N GLU A 176 -14.91 -12.59 -7.88
CA GLU A 176 -15.15 -13.75 -8.76
C GLU A 176 -16.10 -13.39 -9.92
N ASP A 177 -17.16 -12.63 -9.65
CA ASP A 177 -18.06 -12.08 -10.70
C ASP A 177 -17.32 -11.17 -11.70
N MET A 178 -16.18 -10.60 -11.30
CA MET A 178 -15.31 -9.79 -12.17
C MET A 178 -14.20 -10.61 -12.85
N GLY A 179 -14.20 -11.93 -12.68
CA GLY A 179 -13.27 -12.85 -13.33
C GLY A 179 -11.96 -13.09 -12.57
N TYR A 180 -11.92 -12.77 -11.26
CA TYR A 180 -10.80 -13.17 -10.41
C TYR A 180 -10.91 -14.65 -10.04
N GLU A 181 -9.78 -15.35 -9.95
CA GLU A 181 -9.68 -16.65 -9.33
C GLU A 181 -9.13 -16.44 -7.91
N ILE A 182 -10.00 -16.58 -6.90
CA ILE A 182 -9.64 -16.37 -5.50
C ILE A 182 -9.04 -17.65 -4.93
N GLU A 183 -7.85 -17.57 -4.33
CA GLU A 183 -7.13 -18.70 -3.73
C GLU A 183 -7.38 -18.82 -2.22
N ALA A 184 -7.42 -17.68 -1.51
CA ALA A 184 -7.66 -17.67 -0.07
C ALA A 184 -8.36 -16.37 0.38
N SER A 185 -9.01 -16.45 1.55
CA SER A 185 -9.64 -15.31 2.21
C SER A 185 -9.71 -15.58 3.70
N HIS A 186 -9.02 -14.81 4.52
CA HIS A 186 -8.93 -15.06 5.96
C HIS A 186 -8.79 -13.79 6.78
N HIS A 187 -8.99 -13.93 8.10
CA HIS A 187 -8.65 -12.93 9.08
C HIS A 187 -7.15 -12.96 9.36
N GLU A 188 -6.52 -11.79 9.46
CA GLU A 188 -5.11 -11.61 9.74
C GLU A 188 -4.79 -11.49 11.24
N VAL A 189 -3.49 -11.31 11.57
CA VAL A 189 -3.00 -11.31 12.96
C VAL A 189 -3.56 -10.16 13.79
N ALA A 190 -3.67 -8.96 13.21
CA ALA A 190 -4.19 -7.80 13.95
C ALA A 190 -5.72 -7.78 13.96
N PRO A 191 -6.37 -7.36 15.07
CA PRO A 191 -7.81 -7.14 15.08
C PRO A 191 -8.26 -6.21 13.96
N ALA A 192 -9.30 -6.63 13.23
CA ALA A 192 -9.85 -5.96 12.04
C ALA A 192 -8.95 -6.02 10.78
N GLN A 193 -7.91 -6.84 10.77
CA GLN A 193 -7.04 -7.04 9.61
C GLN A 193 -7.48 -8.28 8.83
N HIS A 194 -7.51 -8.16 7.52
CA HIS A 194 -7.99 -9.17 6.58
C HIS A 194 -7.06 -9.28 5.39
N GLU A 195 -7.11 -10.45 4.75
CA GLU A 195 -6.40 -10.75 3.52
C GLU A 195 -7.31 -11.50 2.55
N ILE A 196 -7.19 -11.20 1.27
CA ILE A 196 -7.82 -11.95 0.17
C ILE A 196 -6.76 -12.13 -0.91
N ASP A 197 -6.41 -13.38 -1.16
CA ASP A 197 -5.43 -13.77 -2.16
C ASP A 197 -6.11 -14.19 -3.44
N PHE A 198 -5.65 -13.65 -4.54
CA PHE A 198 -6.07 -14.05 -5.86
C PHE A 198 -4.90 -14.59 -6.67
N LYS A 199 -5.19 -15.51 -7.55
CA LYS A 199 -4.23 -16.23 -8.36
C LYS A 199 -3.29 -15.27 -9.10
N TYR A 200 -2.03 -15.68 -9.19
CA TYR A 200 -1.01 -15.00 -9.97
C TYR A 200 -1.38 -14.89 -11.46
N ASP A 201 -0.94 -13.85 -12.10
CA ASP A 201 -1.03 -13.66 -13.54
C ASP A 201 0.18 -12.85 -14.04
N GLU A 202 0.21 -12.55 -15.34
CA GLU A 202 1.19 -11.64 -15.91
C GLU A 202 1.17 -10.28 -15.19
N ALA A 203 2.34 -9.68 -15.01
CA ALA A 203 2.53 -8.52 -14.14
C ALA A 203 1.62 -7.34 -14.45
N LEU A 204 1.39 -6.99 -15.73
CA LEU A 204 0.51 -5.87 -16.09
C LEU A 204 -0.92 -6.14 -15.66
N LYS A 205 -1.45 -7.34 -15.94
CA LYS A 205 -2.78 -7.74 -15.53
C LYS A 205 -2.91 -7.82 -14.01
N THR A 206 -1.88 -8.30 -13.32
CA THR A 206 -1.84 -8.32 -11.86
C THR A 206 -1.88 -6.91 -11.27
N ALA A 207 -1.14 -5.95 -11.83
CA ALA A 207 -1.19 -4.56 -11.38
C ALA A 207 -2.59 -3.93 -11.59
N ASP A 208 -3.21 -4.16 -12.76
CA ASP A 208 -4.59 -3.76 -13.06
C ASP A 208 -5.58 -4.39 -12.07
N ASN A 209 -5.38 -5.66 -11.73
CA ASN A 209 -6.18 -6.39 -10.75
C ASN A 209 -6.03 -5.82 -9.34
N ILE A 210 -4.82 -5.49 -8.87
CA ILE A 210 -4.59 -4.87 -7.55
C ILE A 210 -5.35 -3.54 -7.45
N MET A 211 -5.33 -2.71 -8.49
CA MET A 211 -6.07 -1.43 -8.49
C MET A 211 -7.58 -1.64 -8.41
N THR A 212 -8.09 -2.61 -9.15
CA THR A 212 -9.51 -2.99 -9.15
C THR A 212 -9.92 -3.64 -7.83
N PHE A 213 -9.09 -4.51 -7.27
CA PHE A 213 -9.26 -5.11 -5.94
C PHE A 213 -9.43 -4.04 -4.86
N LYS A 214 -8.53 -3.06 -4.81
CA LYS A 214 -8.63 -1.94 -3.85
C LYS A 214 -9.95 -1.15 -4.00
N LEU A 215 -10.43 -0.97 -5.23
CA LEU A 215 -11.72 -0.32 -5.49
C LEU A 215 -12.89 -1.18 -5.00
N ALA A 216 -12.91 -2.47 -5.33
CA ALA A 216 -13.96 -3.41 -4.93
C ALA A 216 -14.05 -3.52 -3.41
N VAL A 217 -12.93 -3.78 -2.73
CA VAL A 217 -12.85 -3.88 -1.26
C VAL A 217 -13.41 -2.63 -0.58
N LYS A 218 -12.99 -1.43 -0.99
CA LYS A 218 -13.50 -0.17 -0.43
C LYS A 218 -14.99 0.01 -0.69
N THR A 219 -15.47 -0.39 -1.87
CA THR A 219 -16.87 -0.24 -2.25
C THR A 219 -17.78 -1.19 -1.46
N ILE A 220 -17.38 -2.45 -1.34
CA ILE A 220 -18.15 -3.45 -0.60
C ILE A 220 -18.10 -3.18 0.91
N ALA A 221 -16.94 -2.83 1.47
CA ALA A 221 -16.83 -2.40 2.87
C ALA A 221 -17.82 -1.27 3.20
N LYS A 222 -17.91 -0.24 2.33
CA LYS A 222 -18.86 0.85 2.51
C LYS A 222 -20.32 0.38 2.52
N ARG A 223 -20.68 -0.63 1.71
CA ARG A 223 -22.04 -1.21 1.69
C ARG A 223 -22.38 -1.94 2.99
N HIS A 224 -21.36 -2.48 3.68
CA HIS A 224 -21.47 -3.11 5.00
C HIS A 224 -21.35 -2.09 6.16
N GLY A 225 -21.35 -0.76 5.89
CA GLY A 225 -21.20 0.25 6.92
C GLY A 225 -19.76 0.32 7.51
N MET A 226 -18.78 -0.25 6.81
CA MET A 226 -17.37 -0.30 7.21
C MET A 226 -16.51 0.62 6.35
N PHE A 227 -15.32 0.92 6.84
CA PHE A 227 -14.27 1.64 6.12
C PHE A 227 -13.07 0.71 5.90
N ALA A 228 -12.75 0.40 4.65
CA ALA A 228 -11.57 -0.37 4.30
C ALA A 228 -10.35 0.55 4.16
N SER A 229 -9.28 0.21 4.89
CA SER A 229 -8.01 0.94 4.90
C SER A 229 -6.87 0.06 4.39
N PHE A 230 -6.16 0.55 3.37
CA PHE A 230 -4.89 -0.01 2.89
C PHE A 230 -3.67 0.74 3.46
N MET A 231 -3.84 1.42 4.58
CA MET A 231 -2.76 2.12 5.28
C MET A 231 -1.80 1.11 5.89
N PRO A 232 -0.46 1.25 5.69
CA PRO A 232 0.52 0.27 6.15
C PRO A 232 0.51 0.01 7.66
N LYS A 233 0.28 1.04 8.47
CA LYS A 233 0.23 0.94 9.94
C LYS A 233 -0.86 1.84 10.50
N PRO A 234 -2.15 1.47 10.40
CA PRO A 234 -3.24 2.31 10.88
C PRO A 234 -3.37 2.35 12.40
N LYS A 235 -2.85 1.31 13.11
CA LYS A 235 -2.90 1.20 14.58
C LYS A 235 -1.52 0.94 15.15
N TYR A 236 -1.21 1.62 16.24
CA TYR A 236 -0.02 1.35 17.04
C TYR A 236 -0.19 0.06 17.85
N GLY A 237 0.90 -0.69 18.05
CA GLY A 237 0.93 -1.87 18.92
C GLY A 237 0.34 -3.17 18.32
N VAL A 238 -0.08 -3.16 17.05
CA VAL A 238 -0.56 -4.35 16.32
C VAL A 238 0.17 -4.49 14.98
N ASN A 239 0.05 -5.62 14.27
CA ASN A 239 0.62 -5.80 12.94
C ASN A 239 0.08 -4.75 11.96
N GLY A 240 0.83 -4.45 10.91
CA GLY A 240 0.44 -3.56 9.82
C GLY A 240 0.20 -4.33 8.54
N SER A 241 -0.38 -3.67 7.53
CA SER A 241 -0.72 -4.28 6.23
C SER A 241 0.46 -4.30 5.29
N GLY A 242 0.84 -5.49 4.85
CA GLY A 242 1.77 -5.75 3.77
C GLY A 242 1.06 -5.90 2.43
N MET A 243 1.85 -5.91 1.38
CA MET A 243 1.52 -6.40 0.05
C MET A 243 2.70 -7.26 -0.39
N HIS A 244 2.72 -8.51 0.06
CA HIS A 244 3.78 -9.41 -0.35
C HIS A 244 3.69 -9.68 -1.84
N VAL A 245 4.82 -9.71 -2.52
CA VAL A 245 4.89 -9.89 -3.97
C VAL A 245 5.60 -11.19 -4.27
N ASN A 246 4.83 -12.20 -4.66
CA ASN A 246 5.34 -13.47 -5.14
C ASN A 246 5.66 -13.37 -6.62
N MET A 247 6.90 -13.64 -7.02
CA MET A 247 7.42 -13.40 -8.36
C MET A 247 8.04 -14.66 -8.95
N SER A 248 7.82 -14.88 -10.23
CA SER A 248 8.54 -15.88 -11.01
C SER A 248 8.75 -15.40 -12.44
N LEU A 249 9.80 -15.93 -13.08
CA LEU A 249 10.03 -15.77 -14.50
C LEU A 249 9.80 -17.12 -15.20
N SER A 250 9.17 -17.08 -16.36
CA SER A 250 9.02 -18.25 -17.22
C SER A 250 9.58 -17.98 -18.62
N LYS A 251 10.09 -19.05 -19.25
CA LYS A 251 10.59 -19.04 -20.62
C LYS A 251 10.09 -20.30 -21.32
N ASP A 252 9.51 -20.15 -22.50
CA ASP A 252 8.94 -21.26 -23.28
C ASP A 252 7.96 -22.14 -22.45
N GLY A 253 7.18 -21.50 -21.58
CA GLY A 253 6.20 -22.13 -20.71
C GLY A 253 6.78 -22.87 -19.49
N ARG A 254 8.09 -22.74 -19.23
CA ARG A 254 8.76 -23.35 -18.07
C ARG A 254 9.19 -22.27 -17.08
N ASN A 255 8.98 -22.51 -15.80
CA ASN A 255 9.50 -21.65 -14.73
C ASN A 255 11.02 -21.77 -14.70
N ILE A 256 11.72 -20.65 -14.94
CA ILE A 256 13.19 -20.65 -14.99
C ILE A 256 13.86 -20.55 -13.62
N PHE A 257 13.10 -20.34 -12.56
CA PHE A 257 13.65 -20.35 -11.19
C PHE A 257 13.80 -21.77 -10.65
N ASP A 258 13.14 -22.75 -11.26
CA ASP A 258 13.18 -24.15 -10.86
C ASP A 258 14.35 -24.88 -11.51
N ASP A 259 15.17 -25.52 -10.70
CA ASP A 259 16.20 -26.46 -11.13
C ASP A 259 16.29 -27.59 -10.10
N PRO A 260 15.70 -28.76 -10.41
CA PRO A 260 15.70 -29.91 -9.49
C PRO A 260 17.11 -30.40 -9.10
N ASP A 261 18.11 -30.18 -9.96
CA ASP A 261 19.51 -30.56 -9.72
C ASP A 261 20.32 -29.42 -9.09
N GLY A 262 19.76 -28.20 -9.06
CA GLY A 262 20.38 -27.02 -8.47
C GLY A 262 20.39 -27.05 -6.95
N GLU A 263 21.25 -26.22 -6.36
CA GLU A 263 21.26 -26.04 -4.91
C GLU A 263 19.87 -25.55 -4.43
N ASN A 264 19.31 -26.23 -3.43
CA ASN A 264 17.98 -25.96 -2.89
C ASN A 264 16.83 -26.09 -3.91
N GLY A 265 17.04 -26.74 -5.05
CA GLY A 265 16.06 -26.82 -6.14
C GLY A 265 15.83 -25.49 -6.86
N LEU A 266 16.85 -24.63 -6.89
CA LEU A 266 16.81 -23.31 -7.53
C LEU A 266 17.88 -23.20 -8.64
N SER A 267 17.51 -22.53 -9.72
CA SER A 267 18.42 -22.20 -10.80
C SER A 267 19.38 -21.06 -10.45
N ARG A 268 20.41 -20.87 -11.26
CA ARG A 268 21.31 -19.71 -11.14
C ARG A 268 20.58 -18.40 -11.39
N GLU A 269 19.63 -18.39 -12.31
CA GLU A 269 18.77 -17.23 -12.62
C GLU A 269 17.95 -16.82 -11.41
N ALA A 270 17.42 -17.77 -10.63
CA ALA A 270 16.73 -17.45 -9.37
C ALA A 270 17.65 -16.76 -8.36
N TYR A 271 18.87 -17.26 -8.19
CA TYR A 271 19.85 -16.61 -7.30
C TYR A 271 20.22 -15.22 -7.80
N TRP A 272 20.50 -15.04 -9.08
CA TRP A 272 20.83 -13.73 -9.64
C TRP A 272 19.67 -12.75 -9.54
N PHE A 273 18.43 -13.19 -9.74
CA PHE A 273 17.23 -12.38 -9.55
C PHE A 273 17.12 -11.87 -8.09
N ILE A 274 17.34 -12.75 -7.12
CA ILE A 274 17.40 -12.40 -5.69
C ILE A 274 18.54 -11.39 -5.44
N GLY A 275 19.72 -11.64 -6.00
CA GLY A 275 20.88 -10.76 -5.86
C GLY A 275 20.63 -9.36 -6.40
N GLY A 276 19.96 -9.26 -7.56
CA GLY A 276 19.59 -7.98 -8.16
C GLY A 276 18.60 -7.20 -7.30
N ILE A 277 17.53 -7.84 -6.82
CA ILE A 277 16.58 -7.18 -5.89
C ILE A 277 17.30 -6.69 -4.63
N MET A 278 18.15 -7.52 -4.02
CA MET A 278 18.87 -7.13 -2.81
C MET A 278 19.82 -5.95 -3.05
N ASN A 279 20.46 -5.90 -4.23
CA ASN A 279 21.38 -4.82 -4.62
C ASN A 279 20.69 -3.45 -4.68
N HIS A 280 19.46 -3.40 -5.20
CA HIS A 280 18.71 -2.17 -5.39
C HIS A 280 17.70 -1.87 -4.29
N MET A 281 17.56 -2.74 -3.29
CA MET A 281 16.41 -2.71 -2.36
C MET A 281 16.29 -1.40 -1.59
N ARG A 282 17.40 -0.79 -1.18
CA ARG A 282 17.36 0.50 -0.47
C ARG A 282 16.71 1.60 -1.30
N ALA A 283 17.01 1.65 -2.59
CA ALA A 283 16.39 2.58 -3.53
C ALA A 283 14.92 2.24 -3.81
N MET A 284 14.63 0.96 -4.02
CA MET A 284 13.28 0.47 -4.27
C MET A 284 12.32 0.77 -3.11
N THR A 285 12.84 0.89 -1.87
CA THR A 285 12.00 1.13 -0.68
C THR A 285 11.21 2.42 -0.78
N ALA A 286 11.69 3.46 -1.46
CA ALA A 286 10.91 4.68 -1.70
C ALA A 286 9.63 4.44 -2.51
N ILE A 287 9.63 3.42 -3.37
CA ILE A 287 8.52 3.03 -4.25
C ILE A 287 7.64 1.98 -3.59
N THR A 288 8.24 0.95 -2.99
CA THR A 288 7.52 -0.17 -2.37
C THR A 288 6.89 0.20 -1.02
N ASN A 289 7.39 1.25 -0.36
CA ASN A 289 6.98 1.74 0.96
C ASN A 289 6.85 3.28 0.93
N PRO A 290 5.83 3.81 0.21
CA PRO A 290 5.82 5.19 -0.29
C PRO A 290 5.37 6.25 0.71
N LEU A 291 4.99 5.88 1.93
CA LEU A 291 4.42 6.78 2.92
C LEU A 291 5.30 6.90 4.16
N VAL A 292 5.26 8.04 4.85
CA VAL A 292 5.81 8.14 6.22
C VAL A 292 5.25 7.04 7.13
N ASN A 293 3.98 6.67 6.92
CA ASN A 293 3.33 5.59 7.65
C ASN A 293 3.89 4.20 7.33
N SER A 294 4.46 3.97 6.14
CA SER A 294 5.14 2.72 5.76
C SER A 294 6.25 2.36 6.75
N TYR A 295 7.04 3.34 7.18
CA TYR A 295 8.15 3.16 8.12
C TYR A 295 7.72 2.96 9.57
N LYS A 296 6.42 3.13 9.87
CA LYS A 296 5.82 2.71 11.14
C LYS A 296 5.44 1.23 11.13
N ARG A 297 5.29 0.61 9.93
CA ARG A 297 5.18 -0.83 9.75
C ARG A 297 6.56 -1.50 9.77
N LEU A 298 7.56 -0.92 9.11
CA LEU A 298 8.92 -1.45 9.00
C LEU A 298 9.70 -1.25 10.32
N VAL A 299 9.24 -1.90 11.38
CA VAL A 299 9.83 -1.86 12.72
C VAL A 299 9.97 -3.26 13.30
N PRO A 300 10.99 -3.53 14.16
CA PRO A 300 11.17 -4.86 14.76
C PRO A 300 9.95 -5.31 15.56
N GLY A 301 9.66 -6.62 15.53
CA GLY A 301 8.66 -7.26 16.39
C GLY A 301 7.25 -7.34 15.83
N TYR A 302 7.01 -6.98 14.56
CA TYR A 302 5.70 -7.00 13.90
C TYR A 302 5.76 -7.66 12.51
N GLU A 303 6.43 -8.76 12.35
CA GLU A 303 6.52 -9.59 11.12
C GLU A 303 6.97 -8.87 9.83
N ALA A 304 6.99 -7.54 9.78
CA ALA A 304 7.50 -6.79 8.66
C ALA A 304 9.03 -6.85 8.61
N PRO A 305 9.64 -7.21 7.47
CA PRO A 305 11.09 -7.32 7.35
C PRO A 305 11.74 -5.92 7.36
N ILE A 306 12.85 -5.81 8.08
CA ILE A 306 13.63 -4.57 8.13
C ILE A 306 15.10 -4.77 7.70
N TYR A 307 15.49 -6.01 7.46
CA TYR A 307 16.86 -6.38 7.08
C TYR A 307 16.90 -6.94 5.67
N ILE A 308 17.87 -6.50 4.87
CA ILE A 308 18.09 -6.97 3.51
C ILE A 308 18.79 -8.31 3.57
N ALA A 309 17.98 -9.36 3.60
CA ALA A 309 18.42 -10.74 3.67
C ALA A 309 17.40 -11.65 2.98
N TRP A 310 17.78 -12.87 2.68
CA TRP A 310 16.87 -13.88 2.13
C TRP A 310 16.94 -15.21 2.88
N SER A 311 15.87 -15.99 2.84
CA SER A 311 15.80 -17.31 3.49
C SER A 311 14.77 -18.22 2.81
N MET A 312 14.96 -19.52 3.02
CA MET A 312 13.97 -20.55 2.66
C MET A 312 13.17 -21.06 3.87
N THR A 313 13.65 -20.81 5.08
CA THR A 313 13.16 -21.50 6.29
C THR A 313 12.44 -20.58 7.28
N ASN A 314 12.66 -19.28 7.23
CA ASN A 314 12.05 -18.36 8.19
C ASN A 314 11.40 -17.16 7.48
N ARG A 315 10.54 -16.41 8.21
CA ARG A 315 9.76 -15.28 7.70
C ARG A 315 10.32 -13.92 8.11
N SER A 316 11.46 -13.88 8.83
CA SER A 316 12.07 -12.61 9.27
C SER A 316 12.85 -11.87 8.17
N PRO A 317 13.43 -12.53 7.14
CA PRO A 317 14.11 -11.84 6.05
C PRO A 317 13.15 -11.12 5.09
N LEU A 318 13.74 -10.20 4.33
CA LEU A 318 13.12 -9.44 3.27
C LEU A 318 12.56 -10.32 2.14
N ILE A 319 13.35 -11.30 1.72
CA ILE A 319 13.01 -12.23 0.66
C ILE A 319 12.86 -13.63 1.25
N ARG A 320 11.73 -14.25 0.95
CA ARG A 320 11.46 -15.64 1.30
C ARG A 320 11.31 -16.49 0.05
N ILE A 321 11.86 -17.70 0.09
CA ILE A 321 11.65 -18.70 -0.95
C ILE A 321 10.70 -19.75 -0.40
N PRO A 322 9.43 -19.80 -0.85
CA PRO A 322 8.48 -20.83 -0.44
C PRO A 322 8.96 -22.24 -0.76
N VAL A 323 8.42 -23.24 -0.06
CA VAL A 323 8.84 -24.67 -0.19
C VAL A 323 8.47 -25.28 -1.53
N SER A 324 7.44 -24.73 -2.21
CA SER A 324 6.96 -25.23 -3.50
C SER A 324 8.04 -25.13 -4.57
N ARG A 325 8.11 -26.14 -5.43
CA ARG A 325 9.04 -26.25 -6.56
C ARG A 325 8.29 -26.59 -7.85
N GLY A 326 9.02 -26.74 -8.94
CA GLY A 326 8.44 -26.94 -10.27
C GLY A 326 7.82 -25.64 -10.80
N SER A 327 6.64 -25.75 -11.38
CA SER A 327 5.90 -24.57 -11.89
C SER A 327 5.56 -23.52 -10.81
N ARG A 328 5.63 -23.89 -9.53
CA ARG A 328 5.32 -23.03 -8.38
C ARG A 328 6.55 -22.44 -7.68
N THR A 329 7.75 -22.65 -8.23
CA THR A 329 8.98 -22.06 -7.70
C THR A 329 8.91 -20.54 -7.85
N ARG A 330 9.09 -19.78 -6.74
CA ARG A 330 8.92 -18.33 -6.72
C ARG A 330 9.76 -17.66 -5.64
N VAL A 331 9.94 -16.37 -5.81
CA VAL A 331 10.60 -15.46 -4.87
C VAL A 331 9.51 -14.54 -4.27
N GLU A 332 9.39 -14.52 -2.96
CA GLU A 332 8.44 -13.66 -2.23
C GLU A 332 9.19 -12.46 -1.64
N LEU A 333 8.87 -11.26 -2.11
CA LEU A 333 9.34 -10.00 -1.53
C LEU A 333 8.31 -9.50 -0.50
N ARG A 334 8.73 -9.34 0.76
CA ARG A 334 7.83 -9.15 1.90
C ARG A 334 7.72 -7.72 2.42
N CYS A 335 8.62 -6.80 2.00
CA CYS A 335 8.58 -5.42 2.49
C CYS A 335 7.50 -4.53 1.87
N PRO A 336 7.07 -4.69 0.60
CA PRO A 336 6.08 -3.79 0.02
C PRO A 336 4.82 -3.72 0.88
N ASP A 337 4.16 -2.58 0.86
CA ASP A 337 2.90 -2.40 1.57
C ASP A 337 1.74 -2.04 0.63
N SER A 338 0.52 -2.21 1.13
CA SER A 338 -0.69 -2.03 0.36
C SER A 338 -0.97 -0.59 -0.09
N ALA A 339 -0.18 0.41 0.37
CA ALA A 339 -0.26 1.79 -0.12
C ALA A 339 0.58 2.03 -1.38
N ALA A 340 1.47 1.09 -1.72
CA ALA A 340 2.34 1.22 -2.90
C ALA A 340 1.53 1.27 -4.21
N ASN A 341 2.09 1.99 -5.20
CA ASN A 341 1.61 1.94 -6.57
C ASN A 341 2.02 0.59 -7.18
N PRO A 342 1.09 -0.31 -7.53
CA PRO A 342 1.44 -1.65 -7.99
C PRO A 342 2.24 -1.63 -9.30
N TYR A 343 1.94 -0.74 -10.23
CA TYR A 343 2.67 -0.66 -11.49
C TYR A 343 4.15 -0.33 -11.27
N LEU A 344 4.44 0.74 -10.51
CA LEU A 344 5.82 1.13 -10.21
C LEU A 344 6.54 0.07 -9.37
N THR A 345 5.84 -0.51 -8.38
CA THR A 345 6.40 -1.58 -7.54
C THR A 345 6.82 -2.78 -8.37
N LEU A 346 5.96 -3.26 -9.27
CA LEU A 346 6.27 -4.42 -10.09
C LEU A 346 7.33 -4.11 -11.15
N ALA A 347 7.36 -2.89 -11.70
CA ALA A 347 8.40 -2.46 -12.62
C ALA A 347 9.80 -2.48 -11.98
N VAL A 348 9.95 -1.87 -10.79
CA VAL A 348 11.26 -1.86 -10.11
C VAL A 348 11.66 -3.24 -9.61
N CYS A 349 10.71 -4.10 -9.20
CA CYS A 349 11.00 -5.49 -8.82
C CYS A 349 11.51 -6.31 -10.01
N LEU A 350 10.83 -6.21 -11.16
CA LEU A 350 11.22 -6.90 -12.37
C LEU A 350 12.61 -6.46 -12.83
N GLU A 351 12.80 -5.17 -13.02
CA GLU A 351 14.06 -4.65 -13.56
C GLU A 351 15.25 -4.87 -12.61
N ALA A 352 15.07 -4.71 -11.30
CA ALA A 352 16.12 -5.05 -10.35
C ALA A 352 16.51 -6.54 -10.44
N GLY A 353 15.53 -7.43 -10.58
CA GLY A 353 15.80 -8.86 -10.80
C GLY A 353 16.50 -9.13 -12.15
N LEU A 354 16.08 -8.46 -13.23
CA LEU A 354 16.73 -8.58 -14.55
C LEU A 354 18.16 -8.03 -14.56
N ASP A 355 18.43 -6.92 -13.84
CA ASP A 355 19.80 -6.43 -13.65
C ASP A 355 20.67 -7.48 -12.97
N GLY A 356 20.13 -8.15 -11.94
CA GLY A 356 20.80 -9.26 -11.29
C GLY A 356 21.15 -10.39 -12.25
N ILE A 357 20.23 -10.78 -13.14
CA ILE A 357 20.46 -11.82 -14.14
C ILE A 357 21.49 -11.34 -15.18
N ARG A 358 21.33 -10.12 -15.73
CA ARG A 358 22.26 -9.55 -16.74
C ARG A 358 23.70 -9.48 -16.22
N ARG A 359 23.87 -9.08 -14.96
CA ARG A 359 25.18 -8.89 -14.30
C ARG A 359 25.66 -10.10 -13.52
N GLN A 360 24.85 -11.16 -13.43
CA GLN A 360 25.13 -12.37 -12.65
C GLN A 360 25.47 -12.07 -11.18
N ILE A 361 24.63 -11.26 -10.54
CA ILE A 361 24.82 -10.83 -9.15
C ILE A 361 24.42 -11.96 -8.21
N ASP A 362 25.39 -12.62 -7.60
CA ASP A 362 25.10 -13.63 -6.57
C ASP A 362 24.62 -12.95 -5.28
N PRO A 363 23.53 -13.42 -4.67
CA PRO A 363 23.09 -12.93 -3.38
C PRO A 363 24.09 -13.40 -2.27
N PRO A 364 24.15 -12.70 -1.12
CA PRO A 364 24.87 -13.21 0.04
C PRO A 364 24.25 -14.54 0.52
N ALA A 365 24.94 -15.24 1.43
CA ALA A 365 24.44 -16.48 2.00
C ALA A 365 23.04 -16.31 2.63
N ALA A 366 22.18 -17.31 2.48
CA ALA A 366 20.87 -17.32 3.10
C ALA A 366 20.95 -17.26 4.63
N VAL A 367 20.04 -16.52 5.27
CA VAL A 367 19.97 -16.42 6.72
C VAL A 367 18.98 -17.44 7.26
N THR A 368 19.45 -18.40 8.04
CA THR A 368 18.60 -19.46 8.62
C THR A 368 18.08 -19.11 10.01
N GLU A 369 18.77 -18.22 10.73
CA GLU A 369 18.40 -17.77 12.07
C GLU A 369 17.30 -16.68 12.01
N ASN A 370 16.52 -16.55 13.10
CA ASN A 370 15.60 -15.42 13.25
C ASN A 370 16.39 -14.12 13.44
N ILE A 371 16.42 -13.26 12.43
CA ILE A 371 17.23 -12.03 12.45
C ILE A 371 16.82 -11.10 13.61
N PHE A 372 15.55 -11.09 14.01
CA PHE A 372 15.07 -10.24 15.11
C PHE A 372 15.62 -10.66 16.49
N GLU A 373 16.09 -11.90 16.64
CA GLU A 373 16.72 -12.42 17.86
C GLU A 373 18.25 -12.26 17.85
N MET A 374 18.83 -11.93 16.69
CA MET A 374 20.27 -11.74 16.55
C MET A 374 20.73 -10.46 17.24
N ARG A 375 21.94 -10.50 17.83
CA ARG A 375 22.59 -9.29 18.34
C ARG A 375 23.07 -8.40 17.20
N LEU A 376 22.99 -7.09 17.35
CA LEU A 376 23.46 -6.13 16.34
C LEU A 376 24.92 -6.39 15.88
N SER A 377 25.77 -6.90 16.78
CA SER A 377 27.15 -7.28 16.43
C SER A 377 27.21 -8.48 15.48
N GLN A 378 26.29 -9.42 15.57
CA GLN A 378 26.18 -10.58 14.67
C GLN A 378 25.65 -10.15 13.30
N ILE A 379 24.61 -9.32 13.28
CA ILE A 379 24.05 -8.73 12.05
C ILE A 379 25.13 -8.00 11.26
N LYS A 380 25.88 -7.11 11.94
CA LYS A 380 27.00 -6.38 11.31
C LYS A 380 28.13 -7.31 10.84
N LYS A 381 28.48 -8.37 11.61
CA LYS A 381 29.49 -9.33 11.23
C LYS A 381 29.13 -10.12 9.98
N GLN A 382 27.84 -10.40 9.78
CA GLN A 382 27.33 -11.07 8.59
C GLN A 382 27.13 -10.12 7.39
N GLY A 383 27.38 -8.81 7.55
CA GLY A 383 27.21 -7.83 6.49
C GLY A 383 25.74 -7.59 6.11
N ILE A 384 24.79 -7.93 7.00
CA ILE A 384 23.35 -7.75 6.75
C ILE A 384 23.03 -6.27 6.90
N GLU A 385 22.59 -5.65 5.81
CA GLU A 385 22.13 -4.26 5.78
C GLU A 385 20.67 -4.13 6.22
N SER A 386 20.27 -2.93 6.62
CA SER A 386 18.88 -2.60 6.91
C SER A 386 18.24 -1.81 5.79
N LEU A 387 16.91 -1.94 5.66
CA LEU A 387 16.10 -1.00 4.89
C LEU A 387 16.28 0.41 5.44
N PRO A 388 16.00 1.46 4.64
CA PRO A 388 15.92 2.84 5.12
C PRO A 388 15.02 2.96 6.35
N ALA A 389 15.43 3.77 7.32
CA ALA A 389 14.70 3.93 8.58
C ALA A 389 13.46 4.84 8.44
N ASP A 390 13.44 5.72 7.45
CA ASP A 390 12.34 6.63 7.16
C ASP A 390 12.23 6.95 5.65
N LEU A 391 11.18 7.65 5.28
CA LEU A 391 10.91 8.01 3.88
C LEU A 391 12.00 8.93 3.30
N GLY A 392 12.59 9.82 4.11
CA GLY A 392 13.66 10.70 3.65
C GLY A 392 14.90 9.91 3.26
N GLU A 393 15.34 8.98 4.12
CA GLU A 393 16.47 8.08 3.82
C GLU A 393 16.19 7.22 2.57
N ALA A 394 14.94 6.74 2.40
CA ALA A 394 14.57 5.97 1.22
C ALA A 394 14.62 6.79 -0.07
N VAL A 395 14.11 8.03 -0.04
CA VAL A 395 14.17 8.93 -1.20
C VAL A 395 15.61 9.31 -1.54
N GLU A 396 16.48 9.53 -0.55
CA GLU A 396 17.90 9.79 -0.82
C GLU A 396 18.60 8.55 -1.42
N ALA A 397 18.28 7.34 -0.94
CA ALA A 397 18.77 6.10 -1.54
C ALA A 397 18.28 5.93 -2.99
N PHE A 398 17.00 6.27 -3.26
CA PHE A 398 16.44 6.26 -4.61
C PHE A 398 17.16 7.24 -5.55
N LYS A 399 17.40 8.48 -5.11
CA LYS A 399 18.14 9.47 -5.90
C LYS A 399 19.58 9.03 -6.20
N ALA A 400 20.19 8.26 -5.30
CA ALA A 400 21.55 7.77 -5.45
C ALA A 400 21.70 6.55 -6.37
N ASP A 401 20.60 5.86 -6.70
CA ASP A 401 20.62 4.69 -7.57
C ASP A 401 20.29 5.08 -9.03
N PRO A 402 21.27 5.11 -9.93
CA PRO A 402 21.04 5.52 -11.30
C PRO A 402 20.18 4.53 -12.08
N TYR A 403 20.27 3.21 -11.76
CA TYR A 403 19.53 2.18 -12.47
C TYR A 403 18.03 2.26 -12.19
N ILE A 404 17.62 2.34 -10.92
CA ILE A 404 16.20 2.45 -10.55
C ILE A 404 15.60 3.77 -11.08
N ARG A 405 16.37 4.85 -11.13
CA ARG A 405 15.95 6.11 -11.76
C ARG A 405 15.75 5.97 -13.26
N GLU A 406 16.62 5.25 -13.95
CA GLU A 406 16.50 4.96 -15.39
C GLU A 406 15.24 4.13 -15.68
N VAL A 407 14.95 3.11 -14.87
CA VAL A 407 13.73 2.29 -14.97
C VAL A 407 12.47 3.14 -14.90
N LEU A 408 12.40 4.07 -13.95
CA LEU A 408 11.23 4.94 -13.76
C LEU A 408 11.18 6.13 -14.73
N GLY A 409 12.28 6.41 -15.40
CA GLY A 409 12.44 7.59 -16.27
C GLY A 409 12.61 8.90 -15.49
N GLU A 410 13.06 9.94 -16.20
CA GLU A 410 13.40 11.23 -15.60
C GLU A 410 12.17 11.89 -14.96
N HIS A 411 11.04 11.91 -15.69
CA HIS A 411 9.81 12.56 -15.22
C HIS A 411 9.33 12.02 -13.86
N ILE A 412 9.15 10.70 -13.75
CA ILE A 412 8.70 10.09 -12.48
C ILE A 412 9.79 10.27 -11.41
N SER A 413 11.06 10.04 -11.73
CA SER A 413 12.16 10.13 -10.77
C SER A 413 12.25 11.50 -10.10
N GLU A 414 12.08 12.58 -10.85
CA GLU A 414 12.09 13.94 -10.32
C GLU A 414 10.81 14.28 -9.56
N LYS A 415 9.65 14.14 -10.22
CA LYS A 415 8.35 14.54 -9.66
C LYS A 415 7.97 13.74 -8.41
N TYR A 416 8.25 12.44 -8.44
CA TYR A 416 8.03 11.57 -7.28
C TYR A 416 8.92 11.96 -6.10
N SER A 417 10.22 12.16 -6.33
CA SER A 417 11.15 12.59 -5.28
C SER A 417 10.77 13.93 -4.68
N GLU A 418 10.43 14.93 -5.51
CA GLU A 418 9.98 16.26 -5.06
C GLU A 418 8.74 16.14 -4.16
N ALA A 419 7.72 15.42 -4.61
CA ALA A 419 6.46 15.27 -3.88
C ALA A 419 6.64 14.50 -2.57
N LYS A 420 7.44 13.43 -2.56
CA LYS A 420 7.71 12.65 -1.34
C LYS A 420 8.48 13.46 -0.30
N MET A 421 9.45 14.24 -0.73
CA MET A 421 10.19 15.14 0.18
C MET A 421 9.35 16.32 0.67
N ALA A 422 8.45 16.87 -0.14
CA ALA A 422 7.53 17.92 0.29
C ALA A 422 6.56 17.45 1.39
N GLY A 423 6.13 16.18 1.34
CA GLY A 423 5.30 15.55 2.36
C GLY A 423 6.08 15.03 3.59
N PHE A 424 7.40 14.96 3.51
CA PHE A 424 8.26 14.48 4.58
C PHE A 424 8.76 15.64 5.44
N THR A 425 8.48 15.56 6.75
CA THR A 425 9.16 16.40 7.75
C THR A 425 9.76 15.50 8.81
N PRO A 426 10.98 15.77 9.34
CA PRO A 426 11.58 14.97 10.40
C PRO A 426 10.66 14.82 11.63
N ALA A 427 9.80 15.80 11.90
CA ALA A 427 8.80 15.75 12.97
C ALA A 427 7.66 14.74 12.69
N SER A 428 7.36 14.43 11.42
CA SER A 428 6.31 13.48 11.05
C SER A 428 6.67 12.02 11.40
N VAL A 429 7.95 11.75 11.64
CA VAL A 429 8.45 10.43 12.06
C VAL A 429 8.08 10.13 13.52
N VAL A 430 8.01 11.15 14.37
CA VAL A 430 7.90 11.02 15.83
C VAL A 430 6.45 10.86 16.31
N PHE A 431 5.47 11.45 15.60
CA PHE A 431 4.07 11.42 16.02
C PHE A 431 3.25 10.36 15.26
N PRO A 432 2.53 9.46 15.95
CA PRO A 432 1.55 8.64 15.28
C PRO A 432 0.49 9.55 14.64
N CYS A 433 0.17 9.32 13.36
CA CYS A 433 -0.93 10.00 12.68
C CYS A 433 -2.25 9.62 13.36
N HIS A 434 -2.68 10.38 14.36
CA HIS A 434 -4.01 10.30 14.97
C HIS A 434 -4.98 11.33 14.39
N ASP A 435 -4.52 12.21 13.50
CA ASP A 435 -5.35 13.27 12.93
C ASP A 435 -6.04 12.78 11.63
N ARG A 436 -7.36 12.87 11.61
CA ARG A 436 -8.23 12.53 10.49
C ARG A 436 -7.89 13.30 9.19
N SER A 437 -7.32 14.52 9.32
CA SER A 437 -6.88 15.34 8.19
C SER A 437 -5.63 14.80 7.52
N GLN A 438 -4.82 13.99 8.21
CA GLN A 438 -3.55 13.48 7.71
C GLN A 438 -3.65 12.13 6.97
N ALA A 439 -4.76 11.40 7.10
CA ALA A 439 -5.04 10.25 6.24
C ALA A 439 -5.17 10.65 4.75
N TRP A 440 -5.43 11.95 4.49
CA TRP A 440 -5.51 12.57 3.16
C TRP A 440 -4.37 13.54 2.85
N ALA A 441 -3.56 13.92 3.84
CA ALA A 441 -2.55 14.97 3.73
C ALA A 441 -1.14 14.43 3.47
N CYS A 442 -1.00 13.39 2.67
CA CYS A 442 0.24 13.18 1.93
C CYS A 442 0.28 13.99 0.62
N ALA A 443 -0.75 14.79 0.33
CA ALA A 443 -0.74 15.78 -0.72
C ALA A 443 -0.57 17.19 -0.11
N PRO A 444 0.39 18.01 -0.56
CA PRO A 444 0.54 19.36 -0.08
C PRO A 444 -0.67 20.19 -0.51
N ARG A 445 -1.46 20.68 0.46
CA ARG A 445 -2.45 21.72 0.18
C ARG A 445 -1.68 22.97 -0.25
N ARG A 446 -1.80 23.36 -1.52
CA ARG A 446 -1.37 24.69 -1.98
C ARG A 446 -2.11 25.74 -1.15
N GLY A 447 -1.36 26.41 -0.27
CA GLY A 447 -1.86 27.55 0.48
C GLY A 447 -2.10 28.72 -0.47
N VAL A 448 -3.37 29.12 -0.60
CA VAL A 448 -3.72 30.45 -1.10
C VAL A 448 -3.19 31.46 -0.08
N GLY A 449 -2.40 32.42 -0.55
CA GLY A 449 -1.63 33.34 0.25
C GLY A 449 -2.45 34.19 1.23
N GLY A 450 -1.94 34.32 2.42
CA GLY A 450 -2.44 35.19 3.46
C GLY A 450 -1.53 35.16 4.68
N GLY A 451 -0.47 35.94 4.65
CA GLY A 451 0.54 35.98 5.72
C GLY A 451 -0.01 36.38 7.09
N ARG A 452 0.20 35.53 8.08
CA ARG A 452 0.42 35.93 9.48
C ARG A 452 1.43 34.97 10.10
N ARG A 453 2.61 35.54 10.43
CA ARG A 453 3.66 34.85 11.21
C ARG A 453 3.14 34.57 12.62
N LEU A 454 2.97 33.32 12.98
CA LEU A 454 2.88 32.91 14.38
C LEU A 454 4.29 32.94 14.99
N ARG A 455 4.50 33.84 15.94
CA ARG A 455 5.71 33.86 16.78
C ARG A 455 5.57 32.71 17.80
N LEU A 456 6.44 31.73 17.72
CA LEU A 456 6.68 30.78 18.81
C LEU A 456 7.42 31.52 19.93
N PHE A 457 6.78 31.64 21.08
CA PHE A 457 7.44 32.04 22.31
C PHE A 457 8.23 30.85 22.86
N SER A 458 9.55 30.97 22.86
CA SER A 458 10.44 30.09 23.60
C SER A 458 10.45 30.56 25.07
N LEU A 459 10.00 29.68 25.97
CA LEU A 459 10.21 29.85 27.40
C LEU A 459 11.56 29.27 27.81
N PRO A 460 12.35 29.94 28.65
CA PRO A 460 13.63 29.40 29.13
C PRO A 460 13.43 28.34 30.21
N PRO A 461 14.38 27.41 30.41
CA PRO A 461 14.26 26.35 31.41
C PRO A 461 14.45 26.89 32.82
N THR A 462 13.39 26.89 33.63
CA THR A 462 13.47 27.16 35.07
C THR A 462 13.74 25.87 35.84
N ARG A 463 14.83 25.89 36.61
CA ARG A 463 15.17 24.87 37.61
C ARG A 463 14.14 24.86 38.74
N LEU A 464 13.41 23.76 38.90
CA LEU A 464 12.57 23.56 40.09
C LEU A 464 13.44 23.15 41.30
N ARG A 465 13.43 23.97 42.34
CA ARG A 465 13.90 23.59 43.69
C ARG A 465 12.83 22.75 44.40
N ARG A 466 13.27 21.74 45.16
CA ARG A 466 12.42 20.92 46.01
C ARG A 466 11.80 21.77 47.14
N GLY A 467 10.49 21.61 47.35
CA GLY A 467 9.75 21.98 48.53
C GLY A 467 8.87 23.22 48.32
N GLU A 468 7.59 22.97 48.08
CA GLU A 468 6.43 23.74 48.50
C GLU A 468 5.23 23.43 47.59
N ILE A 469 4.20 22.80 48.21
CA ILE A 469 2.90 22.54 47.59
C ILE A 469 1.94 23.63 48.06
N PRO A 470 1.38 24.49 47.19
CA PRO A 470 0.29 25.39 47.58
C PRO A 470 -1.05 24.67 47.60
N ALA A 471 -1.81 24.88 48.64
CA ALA A 471 -3.17 24.40 48.80
C ALA A 471 -4.14 25.12 47.85
N PHE A 472 -4.88 24.37 47.06
CA PHE A 472 -5.97 24.87 46.23
C PHE A 472 -7.25 25.04 47.09
N ARG A 473 -7.76 26.27 47.14
CA ARG A 473 -9.13 26.59 47.62
C ARG A 473 -10.11 26.45 46.46
N GLU A 474 -11.12 25.63 46.65
CA GLU A 474 -12.25 25.52 45.71
C GLU A 474 -13.12 26.80 45.75
N LYS A 475 -13.44 27.33 44.55
CA LYS A 475 -14.55 28.26 44.37
C LYS A 475 -15.55 27.64 43.38
N PRO A 476 -16.87 27.80 43.61
CA PRO A 476 -17.88 27.20 42.75
C PRO A 476 -18.01 27.91 41.43
N PHE A 477 -18.11 27.13 40.36
CA PHE A 477 -18.32 27.61 39.00
C PHE A 477 -19.82 27.59 38.65
N ILE A 478 -20.37 28.72 38.24
CA ILE A 478 -21.74 28.86 37.74
C ILE A 478 -21.78 28.42 36.28
N MET A 479 -22.64 27.45 35.94
CA MET A 479 -22.87 26.97 34.59
C MET A 479 -23.61 28.03 33.75
N GLY A 480 -22.98 28.47 32.68
CA GLY A 480 -23.63 29.11 31.52
C GLY A 480 -23.91 28.09 30.44
N LYS A 481 -25.14 28.09 29.93
CA LYS A 481 -25.62 27.21 28.84
C LYS A 481 -24.88 27.52 27.55
N ASN A 482 -23.96 26.65 27.16
CA ASN A 482 -23.62 26.35 25.76
C ASN A 482 -22.72 25.10 25.76
N SER A 483 -23.27 24.02 25.24
CA SER A 483 -22.69 22.70 25.16
C SER A 483 -21.66 22.61 24.05
N TYR A 484 -20.39 22.49 24.42
CA TYR A 484 -19.36 21.84 23.58
C TYR A 484 -18.71 20.74 24.42
N SER A 485 -18.90 19.51 23.99
CA SER A 485 -18.30 18.34 24.62
C SER A 485 -16.80 18.33 24.41
N VAL A 486 -16.04 18.51 25.47
CA VAL A 486 -14.60 18.29 25.53
C VAL A 486 -14.39 16.80 25.83
N ALA A 487 -13.87 16.06 24.88
CA ALA A 487 -13.46 14.66 25.08
C ALA A 487 -12.27 14.58 26.04
N PRO A 488 -12.16 13.52 26.86
CA PRO A 488 -11.16 13.45 27.93
C PRO A 488 -9.77 13.11 27.38
N ILE A 489 -8.87 14.07 27.41
CA ILE A 489 -7.43 13.93 27.08
C ILE A 489 -6.60 13.38 28.26
N TRP A 490 -7.20 12.78 29.28
CA TRP A 490 -6.51 12.48 30.55
C TRP A 490 -6.40 11.00 30.93
N ARG A 491 -6.33 10.06 29.99
CA ARG A 491 -6.11 8.64 30.34
C ARG A 491 -4.74 8.05 30.02
N ASP A 492 -3.93 8.69 29.18
CA ASP A 492 -2.71 8.03 28.68
C ASP A 492 -1.37 8.47 29.31
N ASN A 493 -1.39 9.39 30.29
CA ASN A 493 -0.14 9.87 30.93
C ASN A 493 0.14 9.29 32.33
N MET A 494 -0.50 8.20 32.73
CA MET A 494 -0.29 7.59 34.08
C MET A 494 0.39 6.22 34.07
N GLN A 495 1.21 5.88 33.10
CA GLN A 495 1.99 4.62 33.12
C GLN A 495 3.47 4.75 33.49
N VAL A 496 3.93 5.87 33.99
CA VAL A 496 5.34 6.07 34.41
C VAL A 496 5.47 6.50 35.87
N VAL A 497 4.65 6.01 36.79
CA VAL A 497 4.94 6.14 38.23
C VAL A 497 4.77 4.76 38.88
N GLY A 498 5.88 4.32 39.47
CA GLY A 498 6.11 2.95 39.93
C GLY A 498 5.07 2.33 40.88
N ARG A 499 5.04 1.02 40.85
CA ARG A 499 4.16 0.08 41.59
C ARG A 499 4.03 0.25 43.13
N ALA A 500 4.53 1.31 43.73
CA ALA A 500 4.57 1.47 45.19
C ALA A 500 3.46 2.34 45.80
N ALA A 501 2.60 3.00 45.02
CA ALA A 501 1.61 3.96 45.53
C ALA A 501 0.14 3.51 45.48
N TRP A 502 -0.17 2.33 44.94
CA TRP A 502 -1.57 1.91 44.71
C TRP A 502 -2.18 1.03 45.81
N GLY A 503 -1.44 0.68 46.85
CA GLY A 503 -1.90 -0.24 47.92
C GLY A 503 -2.81 0.38 49.00
N ARG A 504 -3.00 1.69 49.05
CA ARG A 504 -3.71 2.34 50.18
C ARG A 504 -4.97 3.15 49.85
N VAL A 505 -5.38 3.24 48.61
CA VAL A 505 -6.56 4.04 48.19
C VAL A 505 -7.77 3.18 47.86
N CYS A 506 -7.61 1.89 47.56
CA CYS A 506 -8.73 0.97 47.25
C CYS A 506 -9.42 0.33 48.46
N GLY A 507 -9.00 0.60 49.69
CA GLY A 507 -9.55 -0.02 50.91
C GLY A 507 -10.79 0.65 51.51
N ARG A 508 -11.22 1.81 51.00
CA ARG A 508 -12.37 2.57 51.59
C ARG A 508 -13.60 2.73 50.70
N ALA A 509 -13.60 2.22 49.49
CA ALA A 509 -14.75 2.37 48.56
C ALA A 509 -15.70 1.14 48.52
N LYS A 510 -15.53 0.14 49.36
CA LYS A 510 -16.37 -1.09 49.40
C LYS A 510 -17.44 -1.15 50.48
N LEU A 511 -17.76 -0.05 51.15
CA LEU A 511 -18.73 -0.07 52.29
C LEU A 511 -19.99 0.81 52.11
N LEU A 512 -20.31 1.25 50.89
CA LEU A 512 -21.53 2.04 50.64
C LEU A 512 -22.26 1.67 49.32
N ALA A 513 -22.30 0.40 48.96
CA ALA A 513 -23.19 -0.09 47.90
C ALA A 513 -23.89 -1.38 48.34
N GLY A 514 -24.74 -1.24 49.34
CA GLY A 514 -25.66 -2.26 49.79
C GLY A 514 -26.89 -1.61 50.36
N THR A 515 -27.96 -1.56 49.57
CA THR A 515 -29.36 -1.17 49.81
C THR A 515 -29.79 0.02 48.95
N LEU A 516 -30.29 -0.28 47.83
CA LEU A 516 -31.58 0.06 47.20
C LEU A 516 -31.60 -0.48 45.80
#